data_bb87fe0ac4b7cee4215ae56a8f33a377
#
_entry.id   bb87fe0ac4b7cee4215ae56a8f33a377
#
_cell.length_a   1.000
_cell.length_b   1.000
_cell.length_c   1.000
_cell.angle_alpha   90.00
_cell.angle_beta   90.00
_cell.angle_gamma   90.00
#
_symmetry.space_group_name_H-M   'P 1'
#
loop_
_entity.id
_entity.type
_entity.pdbx_description
1 polymer ?
#
loop_
_entity_poly.entity_id
_entity_poly.type
_entity_poly.pdbx_seq_one_letter_code
_entity_poly.pdbx_strand_id
1 'polypeptide(L)'
;LEERVGLIETGLVDSDKDGVPDMYDLEPNSIAGVAVNTKGQSSDRNQNGVPDELESYLDKTYGQNGKGATNGTIEELINGGYVNVYFDFNSTKPTNASLSGVDFLVKYMKANPSKSASIIGYADEIGDSNYNKDLSQRRADAVKAVVTSAGIDASRLTVIGNGEDTSVNKNSKEARQIVRRVTFQVK
;
A
#
# COMPACT_ATOMS: atom_id res chain seq x y z
N LEU A 1 36.96 21.06 26.27
CA LEU A 1 35.64 21.72 26.30
C LEU A 1 34.99 21.66 24.92
N GLU A 2 35.71 21.97 23.84
CA GLU A 2 35.20 21.92 22.46
C GLU A 2 34.79 20.49 22.02
N GLU A 3 35.58 19.48 22.37
CA GLU A 3 35.25 18.07 22.09
C GLU A 3 33.98 17.58 22.80
N ARG A 4 33.70 18.06 24.03
CA ARG A 4 32.49 17.75 24.78
C ARG A 4 31.26 18.49 24.24
N VAL A 5 31.44 19.69 23.70
CA VAL A 5 30.37 20.45 23.04
C VAL A 5 30.00 19.80 21.71
N GLY A 6 30.99 19.38 20.91
CA GLY A 6 30.74 18.67 19.66
C GLY A 6 29.97 17.34 19.83
N LEU A 7 30.27 16.59 20.92
CA LEU A 7 29.51 15.37 21.26
C LEU A 7 28.06 15.64 21.69
N ILE A 8 27.82 16.81 22.30
CA ILE A 8 26.43 17.21 22.68
C ILE A 8 25.67 17.67 21.43
N GLU A 9 26.32 18.41 20.52
CA GLU A 9 25.70 18.88 19.28
C GLU A 9 25.37 17.73 18.34
N THR A 10 26.25 16.72 18.20
CA THR A 10 25.95 15.50 17.41
C THR A 10 24.89 14.61 18.06
N GLY A 11 24.77 14.62 19.40
CA GLY A 11 23.76 13.88 20.12
C GLY A 11 22.35 14.50 20.08
N LEU A 12 22.23 15.73 19.57
CA LEU A 12 20.96 16.46 19.42
C LEU A 12 20.48 16.55 17.96
N VAL A 13 21.13 15.83 17.04
CA VAL A 13 20.65 15.72 15.66
C VAL A 13 19.29 15.04 15.70
N ASP A 14 18.32 15.62 15.04
CA ASP A 14 16.95 15.14 14.84
C ASP A 14 16.71 15.20 13.32
N SER A 15 16.87 14.06 12.65
CA SER A 15 16.97 13.99 11.18
C SER A 15 15.61 14.12 10.50
N ASP A 16 14.54 13.61 11.12
CA ASP A 16 13.18 13.68 10.58
C ASP A 16 12.34 14.81 11.20
N LYS A 17 12.89 15.48 12.24
CA LYS A 17 12.32 16.66 12.91
C LYS A 17 11.01 16.37 13.62
N ASP A 18 10.90 15.21 14.22
CA ASP A 18 9.77 14.81 15.05
C ASP A 18 9.85 15.28 16.51
N GLY A 19 11.01 15.85 16.90
CA GLY A 19 11.31 16.37 18.24
C GLY A 19 12.05 15.37 19.13
N VAL A 20 12.42 14.20 18.62
CA VAL A 20 13.22 13.20 19.34
C VAL A 20 14.59 13.07 18.65
N PRO A 21 15.70 13.29 19.36
CA PRO A 21 17.02 13.12 18.77
C PRO A 21 17.27 11.69 18.28
N ASP A 22 17.96 11.56 17.13
CA ASP A 22 18.27 10.29 16.45
C ASP A 22 18.80 9.19 17.40
N MET A 23 19.56 9.58 18.42
CA MET A 23 20.12 8.64 19.40
C MET A 23 19.08 7.99 20.32
N TYR A 24 17.89 8.57 20.45
CA TYR A 24 16.78 8.08 21.26
C TYR A 24 15.58 7.64 20.42
N ASP A 25 15.64 7.91 19.12
CA ASP A 25 14.58 7.67 18.18
C ASP A 25 14.55 6.21 17.72
N LEU A 26 13.42 5.55 17.91
CA LEU A 26 13.18 4.17 17.47
C LEU A 26 12.48 4.09 16.09
N GLU A 27 12.02 5.23 15.55
CA GLU A 27 11.39 5.35 14.23
C GLU A 27 12.04 6.47 13.41
N PRO A 28 13.32 6.31 12.96
CA PRO A 28 14.18 7.39 12.43
C PRO A 28 13.70 8.04 11.12
N ASN A 29 12.49 7.80 10.69
CA ASN A 29 11.84 8.41 9.54
C ASN A 29 10.34 8.50 9.80
N SER A 30 9.96 9.02 10.95
CA SER A 30 8.56 9.26 11.27
C SER A 30 7.92 10.23 10.24
N ILE A 31 6.62 10.12 10.06
CA ILE A 31 5.91 10.96 9.10
C ILE A 31 5.87 12.40 9.60
N ALA A 32 6.39 13.34 8.83
CA ALA A 32 6.44 14.74 9.18
C ALA A 32 5.06 15.29 9.59
N GLY A 33 4.99 15.89 10.78
CA GLY A 33 3.77 16.48 11.33
C GLY A 33 2.86 15.53 12.09
N VAL A 34 3.23 14.27 12.23
CA VAL A 34 2.56 13.30 13.11
C VAL A 34 3.16 13.37 14.50
N ALA A 35 2.31 13.38 15.55
CA ALA A 35 2.79 13.35 16.91
C ALA A 35 3.41 11.99 17.28
N VAL A 36 4.60 12.03 17.86
CA VAL A 36 5.33 10.86 18.32
C VAL A 36 5.42 10.80 19.84
N ASN A 37 5.72 9.62 20.37
CA ASN A 37 6.03 9.46 21.79
C ASN A 37 7.48 9.89 22.10
N THR A 38 7.91 9.79 23.35
CA THR A 38 9.27 10.16 23.81
C THR A 38 10.38 9.29 23.21
N LYS A 39 10.06 8.32 22.36
CA LYS A 39 10.99 7.43 21.63
C LYS A 39 10.89 7.58 20.11
N GLY A 40 10.29 8.67 19.62
CA GLY A 40 10.13 8.91 18.20
C GLY A 40 9.07 8.06 17.50
N GLN A 41 8.33 7.21 18.23
CA GLN A 41 7.36 6.32 17.61
C GLN A 41 6.00 7.00 17.48
N SER A 42 5.44 6.96 16.29
CA SER A 42 4.07 7.39 16.01
C SER A 42 3.04 6.48 16.71
N SER A 43 1.92 7.07 17.16
CA SER A 43 0.85 6.30 17.76
C SER A 43 0.06 5.54 16.69
N ASP A 44 0.03 4.22 16.78
CA ASP A 44 -0.78 3.32 15.94
C ASP A 44 -1.43 2.28 16.88
N ARG A 45 -2.58 2.66 17.47
CA ARG A 45 -3.25 1.83 18.49
C ARG A 45 -3.90 0.59 17.91
N ASN A 46 -4.37 0.69 16.68
CA ASN A 46 -5.01 -0.43 15.97
C ASN A 46 -4.02 -1.32 15.21
N GLN A 47 -2.73 -0.93 15.18
CA GLN A 47 -1.61 -1.65 14.56
C GLN A 47 -1.83 -1.96 13.07
N ASN A 48 -2.47 -1.03 12.34
CA ASN A 48 -2.72 -1.17 10.91
C ASN A 48 -1.59 -0.60 10.04
N GLY A 49 -0.56 -0.02 10.65
CA GLY A 49 0.59 0.58 9.99
C GLY A 49 0.36 2.03 9.52
N VAL A 50 -0.76 2.64 9.94
CA VAL A 50 -1.07 4.05 9.70
C VAL A 50 -1.14 4.75 11.06
N PRO A 51 -0.39 5.84 11.29
CA PRO A 51 -0.48 6.59 12.54
C PRO A 51 -1.90 7.10 12.84
N ASP A 52 -2.35 6.98 14.08
CA ASP A 52 -3.68 7.42 14.55
C ASP A 52 -4.01 8.86 14.14
N GLU A 53 -3.00 9.75 14.15
CA GLU A 53 -3.20 11.16 13.81
C GLU A 53 -3.44 11.36 12.31
N LEU A 54 -2.72 10.61 11.47
CA LEU A 54 -2.94 10.60 10.03
C LEU A 54 -4.32 10.02 9.70
N GLU A 55 -4.73 8.95 10.37
CA GLU A 55 -6.09 8.42 10.26
C GLU A 55 -7.12 9.49 10.63
N SER A 56 -6.93 10.16 11.77
CA SER A 56 -7.83 11.23 12.24
C SER A 56 -7.90 12.41 11.28
N TYR A 57 -6.77 12.77 10.65
CA TYR A 57 -6.72 13.81 9.62
C TYR A 57 -7.46 13.40 8.34
N LEU A 58 -7.23 12.19 7.87
CA LEU A 58 -7.92 11.63 6.71
C LEU A 58 -9.43 11.57 6.95
N ASP A 59 -9.85 11.20 8.15
CA ASP A 59 -11.24 11.21 8.58
C ASP A 59 -11.90 12.57 8.49
N LYS A 60 -11.24 13.57 9.06
CA LYS A 60 -11.77 14.95 9.06
C LYS A 60 -11.84 15.53 7.66
N THR A 61 -10.91 15.13 6.78
CA THR A 61 -10.75 15.74 5.45
C THR A 61 -11.56 15.01 4.38
N TYR A 62 -11.65 13.70 4.48
CA TYR A 62 -12.23 12.83 3.45
C TYR A 62 -13.34 11.92 3.98
N GLY A 63 -13.50 11.81 5.30
CA GLY A 63 -14.55 10.99 5.91
C GLY A 63 -15.93 11.58 5.66
N GLN A 64 -16.83 10.82 5.06
CA GLN A 64 -18.22 11.22 4.96
C GLN A 64 -18.90 11.17 6.34
N ASN A 65 -19.35 12.34 6.83
CA ASN A 65 -20.20 12.50 8.02
C ASN A 65 -19.57 12.20 9.39
N GLY A 66 -18.27 12.49 9.61
CA GLY A 66 -17.68 12.48 10.95
C GLY A 66 -17.70 11.12 11.65
N LYS A 67 -17.78 10.05 10.89
CA LYS A 67 -17.45 8.71 11.37
C LYS A 67 -15.97 8.49 11.09
N GLY A 68 -15.21 8.34 12.16
CA GLY A 68 -13.76 8.25 12.16
C GLY A 68 -13.19 7.29 11.13
N ALA A 69 -11.88 7.45 10.72
CA ALA A 69 -11.15 6.54 9.83
C ALA A 69 -11.25 5.13 10.37
N THR A 70 -12.45 4.67 10.25
CA THR A 70 -12.77 3.28 10.47
C THR A 70 -12.17 2.51 9.30
N ASN A 71 -12.06 1.22 9.44
CA ASN A 71 -11.77 0.30 8.35
C ASN A 71 -12.47 0.66 7.01
N GLY A 72 -13.54 1.48 7.06
CA GLY A 72 -14.27 1.99 5.92
C GLY A 72 -13.43 2.84 4.98
N THR A 73 -12.61 3.79 5.47
CA THR A 73 -11.78 4.64 4.60
C THR A 73 -10.66 3.82 3.92
N ILE A 74 -10.06 2.88 4.63
CA ILE A 74 -9.05 1.98 4.05
C ILE A 74 -9.70 1.03 3.03
N GLU A 75 -10.87 0.50 3.33
CA GLU A 75 -11.66 -0.31 2.38
C GLU A 75 -12.03 0.50 1.13
N GLU A 76 -12.45 1.75 1.30
CA GLU A 76 -12.76 2.65 0.20
C GLU A 76 -11.54 2.92 -0.69
N LEU A 77 -10.36 3.12 -0.10
CA LEU A 77 -9.11 3.28 -0.86
C LEU A 77 -8.77 1.99 -1.64
N ILE A 78 -8.89 0.83 -1.01
CA ILE A 78 -8.65 -0.45 -1.68
C ILE A 78 -9.68 -0.65 -2.80
N ASN A 79 -10.97 -0.54 -2.48
CA ASN A 79 -12.08 -0.80 -3.40
C ASN A 79 -12.19 0.27 -4.50
N GLY A 80 -11.71 1.49 -4.24
CA GLY A 80 -11.63 2.58 -5.20
C GLY A 80 -10.48 2.45 -6.20
N GLY A 81 -9.66 1.40 -6.07
CA GLY A 81 -8.54 1.15 -7.00
C GLY A 81 -7.33 2.07 -6.79
N TYR A 82 -7.18 2.64 -5.60
CA TYR A 82 -5.99 3.44 -5.25
C TYR A 82 -4.81 2.57 -4.82
N VAL A 83 -5.06 1.32 -4.42
CA VAL A 83 -4.03 0.33 -4.07
C VAL A 83 -3.86 -0.64 -5.23
N ASN A 84 -2.73 -0.54 -5.93
CA ASN A 84 -2.47 -1.29 -7.16
C ASN A 84 -1.09 -1.96 -7.15
N VAL A 85 -0.97 -3.04 -7.91
CA VAL A 85 0.30 -3.71 -8.23
C VAL A 85 0.51 -3.64 -9.73
N TYR A 86 1.61 -3.05 -10.18
CA TYR A 86 1.90 -2.82 -11.60
C TYR A 86 2.88 -3.83 -12.17
N PHE A 87 2.79 -4.01 -13.49
CA PHE A 87 3.58 -4.99 -14.25
C PHE A 87 4.18 -4.36 -15.49
N ASP A 88 5.37 -4.82 -15.86
CA ASP A 88 5.96 -4.50 -17.13
C ASP A 88 5.20 -5.18 -18.28
N PHE A 89 5.47 -4.72 -19.51
CA PHE A 89 4.87 -5.30 -20.71
C PHE A 89 5.16 -6.80 -20.78
N ASN A 90 4.14 -7.59 -21.05
CA ASN A 90 4.19 -9.04 -21.14
C ASN A 90 4.80 -9.76 -19.91
N SER A 91 4.79 -9.14 -18.75
CA SER A 91 5.33 -9.69 -17.50
C SER A 91 4.22 -10.11 -16.55
N THR A 92 4.48 -11.20 -15.80
CA THR A 92 3.69 -11.66 -14.66
C THR A 92 4.41 -11.40 -13.34
N LYS A 93 5.62 -10.82 -13.38
CA LYS A 93 6.36 -10.42 -12.20
C LYS A 93 5.96 -8.98 -11.82
N PRO A 94 5.48 -8.74 -10.60
CA PRO A 94 5.22 -7.39 -10.10
C PRO A 94 6.47 -6.51 -10.17
N THR A 95 6.30 -5.22 -10.45
CA THR A 95 7.41 -4.27 -10.32
C THR A 95 7.77 -4.08 -8.85
N ASN A 96 9.05 -3.91 -8.54
CA ASN A 96 9.49 -3.73 -7.14
C ASN A 96 8.83 -2.50 -6.49
N ALA A 97 8.65 -1.42 -7.26
CA ALA A 97 8.03 -0.20 -6.77
C ALA A 97 6.56 -0.37 -6.34
N SER A 98 5.86 -1.38 -6.86
CA SER A 98 4.44 -1.62 -6.56
C SER A 98 4.19 -2.70 -5.49
N LEU A 99 5.24 -3.32 -4.95
CA LEU A 99 5.10 -4.32 -3.89
C LEU A 99 4.53 -3.73 -2.59
N SER A 100 4.68 -2.43 -2.37
CA SER A 100 4.01 -1.71 -1.27
C SER A 100 2.48 -1.86 -1.30
N GLY A 101 1.86 -1.96 -2.48
CA GLY A 101 0.43 -2.24 -2.61
C GLY A 101 0.03 -3.62 -2.09
N VAL A 102 0.90 -4.62 -2.27
CA VAL A 102 0.70 -5.97 -1.68
C VAL A 102 0.83 -5.92 -0.17
N ASP A 103 1.87 -5.24 0.34
CA ASP A 103 2.12 -5.10 1.78
C ASP A 103 0.95 -4.39 2.47
N PHE A 104 0.42 -3.33 1.85
CA PHE A 104 -0.76 -2.62 2.34
C PHE A 104 -1.98 -3.55 2.47
N LEU A 105 -2.29 -4.33 1.42
CA LEU A 105 -3.38 -5.31 1.48
C LEU A 105 -3.15 -6.36 2.58
N VAL A 106 -1.92 -6.88 2.70
CA VAL A 106 -1.57 -7.89 3.71
C VAL A 106 -1.79 -7.36 5.13
N LYS A 107 -1.33 -6.13 5.42
CA LYS A 107 -1.54 -5.47 6.72
C LYS A 107 -3.03 -5.31 7.02
N TYR A 108 -3.79 -4.79 6.06
CA TYR A 108 -5.24 -4.66 6.20
C TYR A 108 -5.92 -6.01 6.49
N MET A 109 -5.59 -7.06 5.72
CA MET A 109 -6.20 -8.38 5.88
C MET A 109 -5.81 -9.07 7.19
N LYS A 110 -4.60 -8.81 7.73
CA LYS A 110 -4.18 -9.30 9.06
C LYS A 110 -4.96 -8.59 10.18
N ALA A 111 -5.16 -7.29 10.06
CA ALA A 111 -5.96 -6.52 11.03
C ALA A 111 -7.46 -6.86 10.99
N ASN A 112 -7.94 -7.41 9.87
CA ASN A 112 -9.34 -7.73 9.62
C ASN A 112 -9.53 -9.23 9.27
N PRO A 113 -9.46 -10.16 10.24
CA PRO A 113 -9.45 -11.61 9.98
C PRO A 113 -10.72 -12.15 9.31
N SER A 114 -11.86 -11.50 9.50
CA SER A 114 -13.16 -11.90 8.91
C SER A 114 -13.32 -11.45 7.45
N LYS A 115 -12.48 -10.54 6.96
CA LYS A 115 -12.59 -9.99 5.61
C LYS A 115 -11.96 -10.92 4.57
N SER A 116 -12.52 -10.90 3.37
CA SER A 116 -12.01 -11.57 2.17
C SER A 116 -11.60 -10.54 1.12
N ALA A 117 -10.77 -10.92 0.15
CA ALA A 117 -10.34 -10.04 -0.92
C ALA A 117 -10.45 -10.72 -2.29
N SER A 118 -10.91 -9.97 -3.28
CA SER A 118 -10.78 -10.30 -4.69
C SER A 118 -9.54 -9.63 -5.26
N ILE A 119 -8.68 -10.39 -5.94
CA ILE A 119 -7.46 -9.97 -6.61
C ILE A 119 -7.73 -9.97 -8.10
N ILE A 120 -7.81 -8.79 -8.72
CA ILE A 120 -8.32 -8.61 -10.08
C ILE A 120 -7.19 -8.14 -10.99
N GLY A 121 -6.80 -8.99 -11.94
CA GLY A 121 -5.73 -8.69 -12.89
C GLY A 121 -6.24 -8.08 -14.19
N TYR A 122 -5.43 -7.20 -14.77
CA TYR A 122 -5.66 -6.53 -16.04
C TYR A 122 -4.44 -6.61 -16.95
N ALA A 123 -4.68 -6.58 -18.26
CA ALA A 123 -3.68 -6.39 -19.30
C ALA A 123 -3.99 -5.12 -20.09
N ASP A 124 -3.01 -4.59 -20.84
CA ASP A 124 -3.30 -3.60 -21.86
C ASP A 124 -3.88 -4.28 -23.12
N GLU A 125 -4.45 -3.51 -24.02
CA GLU A 125 -5.14 -3.99 -25.22
C GLU A 125 -4.21 -4.31 -26.42
N ILE A 126 -2.92 -4.53 -26.18
CA ILE A 126 -1.97 -4.88 -27.24
C ILE A 126 -1.84 -6.40 -27.34
N GLY A 127 -2.14 -6.94 -28.54
CA GLY A 127 -2.02 -8.35 -28.82
C GLY A 127 -3.35 -9.08 -28.95
N ASP A 128 -3.33 -10.38 -28.70
CA ASP A 128 -4.49 -11.26 -28.76
C ASP A 128 -5.29 -11.20 -27.44
N SER A 129 -6.60 -11.01 -27.54
CA SER A 129 -7.48 -10.85 -26.37
C SER A 129 -7.56 -12.11 -25.49
N ASN A 130 -7.46 -13.32 -26.07
CA ASN A 130 -7.46 -14.55 -25.26
C ASN A 130 -6.13 -14.66 -24.52
N TYR A 131 -5.02 -14.29 -25.15
CA TYR A 131 -3.73 -14.22 -24.49
C TYR A 131 -3.74 -13.19 -23.34
N ASN A 132 -4.30 -12.00 -23.57
CA ASN A 132 -4.41 -10.97 -22.56
C ASN A 132 -5.34 -11.37 -21.41
N LYS A 133 -6.38 -12.14 -21.68
CA LYS A 133 -7.23 -12.74 -20.66
C LYS A 133 -6.44 -13.69 -19.77
N ASP A 134 -5.65 -14.59 -20.34
CA ASP A 134 -4.79 -15.50 -19.60
C ASP A 134 -3.65 -14.76 -18.87
N LEU A 135 -3.03 -13.75 -19.49
CA LEU A 135 -2.00 -12.93 -18.86
C LEU A 135 -2.52 -12.20 -17.62
N SER A 136 -3.75 -11.65 -17.70
CA SER A 136 -4.39 -10.97 -16.58
C SER A 136 -4.66 -11.94 -15.42
N GLN A 137 -5.08 -13.17 -15.71
CA GLN A 137 -5.28 -14.23 -14.72
C GLN A 137 -3.95 -14.58 -14.04
N ARG A 138 -2.90 -14.85 -14.82
CA ARG A 138 -1.57 -15.18 -14.27
C ARG A 138 -0.96 -14.05 -13.42
N ARG A 139 -1.23 -12.79 -13.73
CA ARG A 139 -0.83 -11.64 -12.89
C ARG A 139 -1.52 -11.67 -11.53
N ALA A 140 -2.82 -11.90 -11.53
CA ALA A 140 -3.59 -11.99 -10.30
C ALA A 140 -3.18 -13.21 -9.45
N ASP A 141 -2.90 -14.36 -10.08
CA ASP A 141 -2.37 -15.56 -9.41
C ASP A 141 -0.98 -15.30 -8.78
N ALA A 142 -0.10 -14.58 -9.48
CA ALA A 142 1.20 -14.21 -8.94
C ALA A 142 1.09 -13.32 -7.69
N VAL A 143 0.17 -12.35 -7.70
CA VAL A 143 -0.08 -11.51 -6.51
C VAL A 143 -0.71 -12.35 -5.38
N LYS A 144 -1.67 -13.23 -5.67
CA LYS A 144 -2.24 -14.15 -4.67
C LYS A 144 -1.14 -14.97 -3.99
N ALA A 145 -0.19 -15.50 -4.76
CA ALA A 145 0.93 -16.27 -4.21
C ALA A 145 1.75 -15.45 -3.21
N VAL A 146 2.05 -14.18 -3.51
CA VAL A 146 2.77 -13.27 -2.59
C VAL A 146 1.95 -13.01 -1.32
N VAL A 147 0.66 -12.69 -1.46
CA VAL A 147 -0.24 -12.43 -0.31
C VAL A 147 -0.36 -13.67 0.58
N THR A 148 -0.46 -14.87 -0.01
CA THR A 148 -0.53 -16.14 0.73
C THR A 148 0.79 -16.42 1.45
N SER A 149 1.93 -16.19 0.79
CA SER A 149 3.26 -16.35 1.40
C SER A 149 3.49 -15.39 2.57
N ALA A 150 2.80 -14.23 2.58
CA ALA A 150 2.81 -13.29 3.68
C ALA A 150 1.89 -13.68 4.86
N GLY A 151 1.24 -14.85 4.79
CA GLY A 151 0.45 -15.45 5.88
C GLY A 151 -1.05 -15.19 5.82
N ILE A 152 -1.59 -14.73 4.69
CA ILE A 152 -3.05 -14.66 4.49
C ILE A 152 -3.58 -15.99 3.96
N ASP A 153 -4.63 -16.52 4.59
CA ASP A 153 -5.26 -17.77 4.18
C ASP A 153 -5.80 -17.68 2.73
N ALA A 154 -5.44 -18.66 1.91
CA ALA A 154 -5.83 -18.73 0.50
C ALA A 154 -7.36 -18.80 0.29
N SER A 155 -8.12 -19.32 1.26
CA SER A 155 -9.57 -19.38 1.23
C SER A 155 -10.25 -18.00 1.30
N ARG A 156 -9.54 -17.00 1.83
CA ARG A 156 -9.99 -15.61 1.89
C ARG A 156 -9.72 -14.83 0.60
N LEU A 157 -9.05 -15.45 -0.39
CA LEU A 157 -8.56 -14.79 -1.59
C LEU A 157 -9.18 -15.38 -2.85
N THR A 158 -9.94 -14.58 -3.59
CA THR A 158 -10.48 -14.93 -4.91
C THR A 158 -9.66 -14.26 -6.00
N VAL A 159 -9.35 -14.96 -7.08
CA VAL A 159 -8.59 -14.44 -8.22
C VAL A 159 -9.49 -14.26 -9.43
N ILE A 160 -9.36 -13.13 -10.11
CA ILE A 160 -10.11 -12.79 -11.31
C ILE A 160 -9.16 -12.20 -12.35
N GLY A 161 -8.97 -12.90 -13.48
CA GLY A 161 -8.36 -12.29 -14.65
C GLY A 161 -9.42 -11.51 -15.42
N ASN A 162 -9.34 -10.20 -15.46
CA ASN A 162 -10.35 -9.37 -16.12
C ASN A 162 -10.06 -9.10 -17.61
N GLY A 163 -8.90 -9.54 -18.11
CA GLY A 163 -8.51 -9.32 -19.49
C GLY A 163 -8.00 -7.91 -19.74
N GLU A 164 -8.35 -7.37 -20.89
CA GLU A 164 -7.91 -6.05 -21.34
C GLU A 164 -8.64 -4.92 -20.61
N ASP A 165 -7.88 -3.91 -20.20
CA ASP A 165 -8.41 -2.63 -19.76
C ASP A 165 -8.23 -1.61 -20.90
N THR A 166 -9.33 -1.27 -21.54
CA THR A 166 -9.40 -0.37 -22.70
C THR A 166 -9.70 1.08 -22.31
N SER A 167 -9.63 1.41 -21.01
CA SER A 167 -9.97 2.75 -20.50
C SER A 167 -8.98 3.85 -20.88
N VAL A 168 -7.83 3.49 -21.46
CA VAL A 168 -6.76 4.42 -21.82
C VAL A 168 -6.49 4.43 -23.34
N ASN A 169 -5.80 5.47 -23.80
CA ASN A 169 -5.40 5.55 -25.20
C ASN A 169 -4.32 4.46 -25.52
N LYS A 170 -4.70 3.50 -26.37
CA LYS A 170 -3.82 2.39 -26.76
C LYS A 170 -2.54 2.80 -27.48
N ASN A 171 -2.51 4.00 -28.07
CA ASN A 171 -1.33 4.50 -28.76
C ASN A 171 -0.31 5.14 -27.81
N SER A 172 -0.70 5.47 -26.58
CA SER A 172 0.20 5.98 -25.54
C SER A 172 0.83 4.83 -24.78
N LYS A 173 2.15 4.70 -24.84
CA LYS A 173 2.93 3.70 -24.11
C LYS A 173 2.83 3.93 -22.59
N GLU A 174 2.84 5.18 -22.18
CA GLU A 174 2.74 5.61 -20.78
C GLU A 174 1.34 5.28 -20.23
N ALA A 175 0.29 5.59 -20.97
CA ALA A 175 -1.08 5.26 -20.57
C ALA A 175 -1.29 3.75 -20.42
N ARG A 176 -0.77 2.94 -21.35
CA ARG A 176 -0.85 1.48 -21.22
C ARG A 176 -0.12 0.93 -19.98
N GLN A 177 0.88 1.63 -19.48
CA GLN A 177 1.60 1.18 -18.28
C GLN A 177 0.70 1.16 -17.04
N ILE A 178 -0.20 2.13 -16.91
CA ILE A 178 -1.10 2.23 -15.74
C ILE A 178 -2.22 1.19 -15.75
N VAL A 179 -2.56 0.60 -16.88
CA VAL A 179 -3.58 -0.46 -16.97
C VAL A 179 -3.01 -1.88 -16.84
N ARG A 180 -1.71 -2.05 -16.96
CA ARG A 180 -1.05 -3.33 -16.63
C ARG A 180 -0.91 -3.48 -15.12
N ARG A 181 -2.02 -3.81 -14.45
CA ARG A 181 -2.10 -3.83 -13.00
C ARG A 181 -2.92 -4.99 -12.45
N VAL A 182 -2.79 -5.17 -11.17
CA VAL A 182 -3.71 -5.91 -10.32
C VAL A 182 -4.32 -4.92 -9.32
N THR A 183 -5.62 -4.95 -9.18
CA THR A 183 -6.39 -4.19 -8.18
C THR A 183 -6.98 -5.13 -7.14
N PHE A 184 -7.49 -4.57 -6.06
CA PHE A 184 -8.07 -5.32 -4.96
C PHE A 184 -9.50 -4.85 -4.67
N GLN A 185 -10.35 -5.79 -4.23
CA GLN A 185 -11.65 -5.49 -3.64
C GLN A 185 -11.80 -6.31 -2.37
N VAL A 186 -12.00 -5.66 -1.24
CA VAL A 186 -12.24 -6.28 0.07
C VAL A 186 -13.72 -6.27 0.42
N LYS A 187 -14.15 -7.32 1.15
CA LYS A 187 -15.55 -7.54 1.54
C LYS A 187 -15.66 -7.97 2.98
#